data_192486293c1e076a245e95e4b3a956c5
#
_entry.id   192486293c1e076a245e95e4b3a956c5
#
_cell.length_a   1.000
_cell.length_b   1.000
_cell.length_c   1.000
_cell.angle_alpha   90.00
_cell.angle_beta   90.00
_cell.angle_gamma   90.00
#
_symmetry.space_group_name_H-M   'P 1'
#
loop_
_entity.id
_entity.type
_entity.pdbx_description
1 polymer ?
#
loop_
_entity_poly.entity_id
_entity_poly.type
_entity_poly.pdbx_seq_one_letter_code
_entity_poly.pdbx_strand_id
1 'polypeptide(L)'
;MGHEVVAITNTPGKAADAREMGADEVLIVKSHVGQELQAMGGADVVLSFSPAMKQNSQAMEGLRAGGRLVTTAPSAEPIQADPVQMLFKQTAILGSAQNDTADLIDIVNLVAAGKVKPKLETYRMNEINSVLARLAEGRVRHRAVLLHDA
;
A
#
# COMPACT_ATOMS: atom_id res chain seq x y z
N MET A 1 2.49 8.35 14.21
CA MET A 1 1.62 7.35 14.87
C MET A 1 2.41 6.26 15.59
N GLY A 2 3.75 6.33 15.59
CA GLY A 2 4.62 5.47 16.42
C GLY A 2 4.82 4.03 15.89
N HIS A 3 4.49 3.78 14.64
CA HIS A 3 4.78 2.51 13.97
C HIS A 3 6.04 2.64 13.13
N GLU A 4 6.84 1.59 13.12
CA GLU A 4 7.90 1.41 12.14
C GLU A 4 7.26 0.98 10.81
N VAL A 5 7.58 1.68 9.74
CA VAL A 5 6.97 1.50 8.42
C VAL A 5 8.02 1.05 7.42
N VAL A 6 7.83 -0.15 6.88
CA VAL A 6 8.63 -0.69 5.78
C VAL A 6 7.84 -0.60 4.49
N ALA A 7 8.27 0.22 3.54
CA ALA A 7 7.67 0.26 2.22
C ALA A 7 8.24 -0.85 1.33
N ILE A 8 7.36 -1.58 0.64
CA ILE A 8 7.75 -2.67 -0.25
C ILE A 8 7.44 -2.29 -1.69
N THR A 9 8.43 -2.37 -2.57
CA THR A 9 8.26 -2.07 -3.99
C THR A 9 9.11 -2.99 -4.86
N ASN A 10 8.67 -3.25 -6.09
CA ASN A 10 9.49 -3.92 -7.11
C ASN A 10 10.20 -2.92 -8.05
N THR A 11 10.01 -1.62 -7.83
CA THR A 11 10.51 -0.54 -8.68
C THR A 11 11.54 0.29 -7.92
N PRO A 12 12.85 0.17 -8.22
CA PRO A 12 13.91 0.90 -7.50
C PRO A 12 13.70 2.42 -7.47
N GLY A 13 13.20 2.99 -8.56
CA GLY A 13 12.94 4.44 -8.68
C GLY A 13 11.90 4.99 -7.71
N LYS A 14 11.10 4.12 -7.04
CA LYS A 14 10.12 4.54 -6.03
C LYS A 14 10.69 4.59 -4.61
N ALA A 15 11.91 4.11 -4.39
CA ALA A 15 12.48 4.01 -3.04
C ALA A 15 12.72 5.38 -2.40
N ALA A 16 13.21 6.35 -3.17
CA ALA A 16 13.43 7.71 -2.67
C ALA A 16 12.11 8.37 -2.26
N ASP A 17 11.07 8.23 -3.10
CA ASP A 17 9.73 8.77 -2.80
C ASP A 17 9.14 8.15 -1.53
N ALA A 18 9.30 6.82 -1.34
CA ALA A 18 8.80 6.14 -0.16
C ALA A 18 9.46 6.67 1.13
N ARG A 19 10.79 6.87 1.13
CA ARG A 19 11.50 7.46 2.26
C ARG A 19 11.06 8.89 2.53
N GLU A 20 10.93 9.71 1.48
CA GLU A 20 10.45 11.08 1.61
C GLU A 20 9.03 11.16 2.19
N MET A 21 8.19 10.16 1.90
CA MET A 21 6.83 10.05 2.46
C MET A 21 6.79 9.46 3.88
N GLY A 22 7.94 9.14 4.47
CA GLY A 22 8.05 8.74 5.87
C GLY A 22 8.18 7.24 6.11
N ALA A 23 8.54 6.45 5.10
CA ALA A 23 8.94 5.07 5.35
C ALA A 23 10.30 5.04 6.06
N ASP A 24 10.38 4.29 7.15
CA ASP A 24 11.62 4.11 7.91
C ASP A 24 12.60 3.26 7.11
N GLU A 25 12.07 2.23 6.42
CA GLU A 25 12.85 1.39 5.52
C GLU A 25 12.13 1.14 4.19
N VAL A 26 12.90 0.73 3.16
CA VAL A 26 12.36 0.38 1.85
C VAL A 26 12.98 -0.92 1.37
N LEU A 27 12.14 -1.93 1.19
CA LEU A 27 12.50 -3.19 0.54
C LEU A 27 12.21 -3.12 -0.96
N ILE A 28 13.24 -3.36 -1.76
CA ILE A 28 13.11 -3.46 -3.23
C ILE A 28 13.17 -4.93 -3.60
N VAL A 29 12.01 -5.57 -3.72
CA VAL A 29 11.90 -7.00 -3.96
C VAL A 29 11.01 -7.31 -5.15
N LYS A 30 11.42 -8.28 -5.96
CA LYS A 30 10.61 -8.84 -7.05
C LYS A 30 9.93 -10.16 -6.66
N SER A 31 10.52 -10.86 -5.72
CA SER A 31 10.08 -12.18 -5.21
C SER A 31 10.58 -12.35 -3.78
N HIS A 32 10.06 -13.36 -3.08
CA HIS A 32 10.49 -13.70 -1.71
C HIS A 32 10.23 -12.63 -0.64
N VAL A 33 9.18 -11.82 -0.84
CA VAL A 33 8.79 -10.77 0.11
C VAL A 33 8.70 -11.28 1.55
N GLY A 34 8.14 -12.48 1.74
CA GLY A 34 8.01 -13.09 3.07
C GLY A 34 9.36 -13.36 3.75
N GLN A 35 10.34 -13.83 2.99
CA GLN A 35 11.68 -14.11 3.53
C GLN A 35 12.40 -12.82 3.95
N GLU A 36 12.29 -11.77 3.15
CA GLU A 36 12.86 -10.46 3.48
C GLU A 36 12.23 -9.88 4.75
N LEU A 37 10.90 -9.97 4.86
CA LEU A 37 10.20 -9.55 6.08
C LEU A 37 10.63 -10.38 7.29
N GLN A 38 10.79 -11.69 7.15
CA GLN A 38 11.27 -12.54 8.23
C GLN A 38 12.70 -12.18 8.67
N ALA A 39 13.59 -11.85 7.73
CA ALA A 39 14.95 -11.43 8.03
C ALA A 39 14.98 -10.13 8.87
N MET A 40 13.95 -9.30 8.74
CA MET A 40 13.74 -8.08 9.55
C MET A 40 13.00 -8.36 10.89
N GLY A 41 12.72 -9.62 11.21
CA GLY A 41 11.98 -10.01 12.43
C GLY A 41 10.48 -10.18 12.23
N GLY A 42 9.99 -10.11 10.99
CA GLY A 42 8.59 -10.27 10.61
C GLY A 42 7.75 -9.01 10.76
N ALA A 43 6.58 -8.99 10.13
CA ALA A 43 5.65 -7.88 10.17
C ALA A 43 4.44 -8.17 11.07
N ASP A 44 4.01 -7.20 11.87
CA ASP A 44 2.76 -7.29 12.61
C ASP A 44 1.55 -7.06 11.69
N VAL A 45 1.70 -6.14 10.73
CA VAL A 45 0.67 -5.84 9.74
C VAL A 45 1.31 -5.64 8.36
N VAL A 46 0.76 -6.30 7.36
CA VAL A 46 1.03 -6.00 5.95
C VAL A 46 -0.20 -5.34 5.35
N LEU A 47 -0.06 -4.08 4.91
CA LEU A 47 -1.11 -3.36 4.17
C LEU A 47 -0.84 -3.49 2.68
N SER A 48 -1.73 -4.17 1.95
CA SER A 48 -1.60 -4.36 0.51
C SER A 48 -2.54 -3.45 -0.26
N PHE A 49 -1.94 -2.55 -1.06
CA PHE A 49 -2.62 -1.69 -2.03
C PHE A 49 -2.42 -2.18 -3.47
N SER A 50 -1.82 -3.35 -3.64
CA SER A 50 -1.47 -3.91 -4.95
C SER A 50 -2.39 -5.09 -5.30
N PRO A 51 -2.88 -5.18 -6.56
CA PRO A 51 -3.61 -6.35 -7.05
C PRO A 51 -2.71 -7.58 -7.29
N ALA A 52 -1.42 -7.50 -7.00
CA ALA A 52 -0.45 -8.57 -7.20
C ALA A 52 -0.58 -9.64 -6.11
N MET A 53 -1.58 -10.52 -6.23
CA MET A 53 -1.94 -11.47 -5.18
C MET A 53 -0.85 -12.52 -4.90
N LYS A 54 0.01 -12.81 -5.86
CA LYS A 54 1.18 -13.68 -5.63
C LYS A 54 2.14 -13.08 -4.59
N GLN A 55 2.43 -11.77 -4.69
CA GLN A 55 3.28 -11.08 -3.71
C GLN A 55 2.58 -10.95 -2.36
N ASN A 56 1.28 -10.73 -2.35
CA ASN A 56 0.48 -10.70 -1.13
C ASN A 56 0.51 -12.05 -0.41
N SER A 57 0.40 -13.16 -1.15
CA SER A 57 0.52 -14.51 -0.62
C SER A 57 1.91 -14.76 0.00
N GLN A 58 2.97 -14.34 -0.67
CA GLN A 58 4.33 -14.41 -0.13
C GLN A 58 4.51 -13.55 1.13
N ALA A 59 3.89 -12.38 1.18
CA ALA A 59 3.98 -11.49 2.34
C ALA A 59 3.35 -12.12 3.60
N MET A 60 2.36 -13.00 3.45
CA MET A 60 1.79 -13.76 4.58
C MET A 60 2.83 -14.62 5.31
N GLU A 61 3.79 -15.18 4.58
CA GLU A 61 4.87 -15.97 5.17
C GLU A 61 5.74 -15.12 6.11
N GLY A 62 5.86 -13.82 5.82
CA GLY A 62 6.63 -12.84 6.58
C GLY A 62 5.93 -12.27 7.81
N LEU A 63 4.69 -12.67 8.10
CA LEU A 63 3.98 -12.22 9.28
C LEU A 63 4.53 -12.86 10.56
N ARG A 64 4.55 -12.07 11.64
CA ARG A 64 4.76 -12.56 13.02
C ARG A 64 3.55 -13.36 13.50
N ALA A 65 3.69 -14.03 14.62
CA ALA A 65 2.55 -14.62 15.32
C ALA A 65 1.53 -13.52 15.69
N GLY A 66 0.24 -13.77 15.40
CA GLY A 66 -0.84 -12.80 15.56
C GLY A 66 -0.91 -11.72 14.47
N GLY A 67 0.01 -11.75 13.50
CA GLY A 67 0.08 -10.78 12.40
C GLY A 67 -1.07 -10.88 11.41
N ARG A 68 -1.30 -9.83 10.63
CA ARG A 68 -2.41 -9.77 9.68
C ARG A 68 -2.01 -9.15 8.34
N LEU A 69 -2.55 -9.74 7.27
CA LEU A 69 -2.54 -9.14 5.93
C LEU A 69 -3.86 -8.41 5.72
N VAL A 70 -3.81 -7.12 5.45
CA VAL A 70 -4.98 -6.30 5.08
C VAL A 70 -4.90 -5.98 3.60
N THR A 71 -5.86 -6.47 2.81
CA THR A 71 -5.94 -6.19 1.37
C THR A 71 -7.02 -5.17 1.06
N THR A 72 -6.67 -4.19 0.23
CA THR A 72 -7.57 -3.11 -0.19
C THR A 72 -7.76 -3.07 -1.72
N ALA A 73 -6.94 -3.82 -2.47
CA ALA A 73 -6.98 -3.82 -3.93
C ALA A 73 -7.80 -5.01 -4.46
N PRO A 74 -8.78 -4.76 -5.34
CA PRO A 74 -9.50 -5.85 -5.99
C PRO A 74 -8.58 -6.60 -6.97
N SER A 75 -8.74 -7.92 -7.04
CA SER A 75 -8.08 -8.79 -8.00
C SER A 75 -8.95 -9.99 -8.31
N ALA A 76 -8.84 -10.49 -9.54
CA ALA A 76 -9.45 -11.78 -9.92
C ALA A 76 -8.63 -12.98 -9.43
N GLU A 77 -7.34 -12.77 -9.10
CA GLU A 77 -6.49 -13.83 -8.58
C GLU A 77 -6.71 -14.01 -7.07
N PRO A 78 -6.80 -15.25 -6.58
CA PRO A 78 -6.95 -15.50 -5.15
C PRO A 78 -5.63 -15.27 -4.38
N ILE A 79 -5.76 -14.89 -3.11
CA ILE A 79 -4.65 -14.96 -2.16
C ILE A 79 -4.50 -16.44 -1.76
N GLN A 80 -3.28 -16.97 -1.89
CA GLN A 80 -2.93 -18.31 -1.42
C GLN A 80 -2.33 -18.19 -0.02
N ALA A 81 -2.85 -18.97 0.91
CA ALA A 81 -2.37 -19.00 2.28
C ALA A 81 -2.19 -20.46 2.72
N ASP A 82 -1.12 -20.74 3.46
CA ASP A 82 -0.89 -22.03 4.08
C ASP A 82 -1.71 -22.12 5.39
N PRO A 83 -2.74 -23.00 5.44
CA PRO A 83 -3.59 -23.11 6.61
C PRO A 83 -2.83 -23.60 7.86
N VAL A 84 -1.75 -24.39 7.67
CA VAL A 84 -0.92 -24.89 8.80
C VAL A 84 -0.15 -23.72 9.41
N GLN A 85 0.46 -22.88 8.59
CA GLN A 85 1.12 -21.66 9.09
C GLN A 85 0.13 -20.69 9.76
N MET A 86 -1.04 -20.52 9.15
CA MET A 86 -2.09 -19.66 9.74
C MET A 86 -2.50 -20.16 11.11
N LEU A 87 -2.67 -21.49 11.27
CA LEU A 87 -3.06 -22.09 12.55
C LEU A 87 -1.99 -21.86 13.62
N PHE A 88 -0.73 -22.19 13.34
CA PHE A 88 0.34 -22.10 14.33
C PHE A 88 0.78 -20.67 14.64
N LYS A 89 0.76 -19.77 13.65
CA LYS A 89 1.07 -18.36 13.84
C LYS A 89 -0.14 -17.50 14.24
N GLN A 90 -1.36 -18.05 14.19
CA GLN A 90 -2.62 -17.30 14.45
C GLN A 90 -2.73 -16.04 13.57
N THR A 91 -2.33 -16.14 12.30
CA THR A 91 -2.37 -15.02 11.36
C THR A 91 -3.75 -14.89 10.72
N ALA A 92 -4.08 -13.69 10.22
CA ALA A 92 -5.36 -13.38 9.59
C ALA A 92 -5.19 -12.68 8.24
N ILE A 93 -6.18 -12.87 7.37
CA ILE A 93 -6.38 -12.08 6.15
C ILE A 93 -7.65 -11.27 6.34
N LEU A 94 -7.57 -9.96 6.14
CA LEU A 94 -8.69 -9.03 6.27
C LEU A 94 -8.86 -8.26 4.96
N GLY A 95 -10.11 -8.14 4.51
CA GLY A 95 -10.48 -7.19 3.47
C GLY A 95 -10.79 -5.83 4.08
N SER A 96 -10.38 -4.76 3.41
CA SER A 96 -10.77 -3.39 3.78
C SER A 96 -11.07 -2.62 2.50
N ALA A 97 -12.30 -2.16 2.38
CA ALA A 97 -12.75 -1.35 1.27
C ALA A 97 -13.83 -0.39 1.77
N GLN A 98 -13.92 0.75 1.12
CA GLN A 98 -14.93 1.78 1.40
C GLN A 98 -14.90 2.29 2.85
N ASN A 99 -14.57 3.53 2.98
CA ASN A 99 -14.56 4.24 4.25
C ASN A 99 -15.90 4.97 4.42
N ASP A 100 -16.26 5.26 5.66
CA ASP A 100 -17.41 6.09 5.96
C ASP A 100 -17.05 7.59 6.00
N THR A 101 -18.04 8.42 6.30
CA THR A 101 -17.83 9.87 6.40
C THR A 101 -16.94 10.25 7.58
N ALA A 102 -16.95 9.47 8.66
CA ALA A 102 -16.11 9.75 9.82
C ALA A 102 -14.63 9.53 9.49
N ASP A 103 -14.29 8.43 8.79
CA ASP A 103 -12.93 8.17 8.30
C ASP A 103 -12.43 9.30 7.38
N LEU A 104 -13.32 9.84 6.50
CA LEU A 104 -12.99 10.96 5.64
C LEU A 104 -12.68 12.23 6.45
N ILE A 105 -13.46 12.52 7.47
CA ILE A 105 -13.24 13.67 8.35
C ILE A 105 -11.90 13.51 9.08
N ASP A 106 -11.61 12.31 9.58
CA ASP A 106 -10.37 12.03 10.29
C ASP A 106 -9.13 12.22 9.41
N ILE A 107 -9.16 11.72 8.17
CA ILE A 107 -8.03 11.91 7.25
C ILE A 107 -7.84 13.38 6.87
N VAL A 108 -8.93 14.14 6.67
CA VAL A 108 -8.85 15.58 6.40
C VAL A 108 -8.23 16.32 7.58
N ASN A 109 -8.61 15.97 8.81
CA ASN A 109 -8.03 16.55 10.03
C ASN A 109 -6.53 16.21 10.16
N LEU A 110 -6.11 15.00 9.80
CA LEU A 110 -4.69 14.61 9.78
C LEU A 110 -3.89 15.42 8.75
N VAL A 111 -4.46 15.67 7.57
CA VAL A 111 -3.85 16.52 6.54
C VAL A 111 -3.77 17.97 7.01
N ALA A 112 -4.85 18.53 7.57
CA ALA A 112 -4.88 19.88 8.10
C ALA A 112 -3.87 20.09 9.24
N ALA A 113 -3.66 19.07 10.08
CA ALA A 113 -2.65 19.07 11.13
C ALA A 113 -1.21 18.85 10.62
N GLY A 114 -1.01 18.71 9.29
CA GLY A 114 0.31 18.48 8.68
C GLY A 114 0.92 17.09 8.98
N LYS A 115 0.15 16.17 9.57
CA LYS A 115 0.60 14.80 9.88
C LYS A 115 0.63 13.90 8.66
N VAL A 116 -0.19 14.19 7.66
CA VAL A 116 -0.23 13.53 6.35
C VAL A 116 -0.02 14.58 5.28
N LYS A 117 0.93 14.36 4.39
CA LYS A 117 1.26 15.26 3.28
C LYS A 117 1.06 14.52 1.96
N PRO A 118 -0.15 14.58 1.36
CA PRO A 118 -0.40 13.91 0.09
C PRO A 118 0.44 14.54 -1.02
N LYS A 119 1.11 13.71 -1.81
CA LYS A 119 1.78 14.13 -3.04
C LYS A 119 0.77 14.06 -4.18
N LEU A 120 0.62 15.17 -4.91
CA LEU A 120 -0.37 15.33 -5.96
C LEU A 120 0.29 15.84 -7.23
N GLU A 121 -0.23 15.39 -8.38
CA GLU A 121 -0.06 16.06 -9.67
C GLU A 121 -1.40 16.71 -10.02
N THR A 122 -1.41 18.01 -10.30
CA THR A 122 -2.63 18.74 -10.63
C THR A 122 -2.71 19.00 -12.12
N TYR A 123 -3.90 18.87 -12.70
CA TYR A 123 -4.19 19.04 -14.11
C TYR A 123 -5.47 19.86 -14.29
N ARG A 124 -5.65 20.48 -15.44
CA ARG A 124 -6.91 21.13 -15.79
C ARG A 124 -7.95 20.09 -16.20
N MET A 125 -9.24 20.41 -16.04
CA MET A 125 -10.32 19.49 -16.37
C MET A 125 -10.32 19.08 -17.85
N ASN A 126 -9.93 19.96 -18.77
CA ASN A 126 -9.83 19.66 -20.20
C ASN A 126 -8.70 18.66 -20.57
N GLU A 127 -7.79 18.36 -19.62
CA GLU A 127 -6.70 17.39 -19.81
C GLU A 127 -7.11 15.95 -19.42
N ILE A 128 -8.35 15.73 -18.98
CA ILE A 128 -8.82 14.45 -18.42
C ILE A 128 -8.46 13.24 -19.28
N ASN A 129 -8.62 13.31 -20.60
CA ASN A 129 -8.34 12.18 -21.49
C ASN A 129 -6.84 11.85 -21.53
N SER A 130 -5.96 12.85 -21.51
CA SER A 130 -4.52 12.66 -21.48
C SER A 130 -4.05 12.10 -20.13
N VAL A 131 -4.67 12.55 -19.03
CA VAL A 131 -4.40 12.05 -17.68
C VAL A 131 -4.82 10.59 -17.54
N LEU A 132 -6.00 10.21 -18.06
CA LEU A 132 -6.45 8.81 -18.06
C LEU A 132 -5.54 7.90 -18.87
N ALA A 133 -5.06 8.35 -20.04
CA ALA A 133 -4.09 7.60 -20.84
C ALA A 133 -2.78 7.39 -20.06
N ARG A 134 -2.23 8.45 -19.45
CA ARG A 134 -1.03 8.36 -18.59
C ARG A 134 -1.23 7.45 -17.39
N LEU A 135 -2.42 7.46 -16.79
CA LEU A 135 -2.76 6.59 -15.66
C LEU A 135 -2.77 5.12 -16.10
N ALA A 136 -3.40 4.80 -17.24
CA ALA A 136 -3.42 3.45 -17.80
C ALA A 136 -2.01 2.92 -18.13
N GLU A 137 -1.09 3.80 -18.52
CA GLU A 137 0.31 3.48 -18.82
C GLU A 137 1.21 3.48 -17.56
N GLY A 138 0.65 3.73 -16.37
CA GLY A 138 1.41 3.81 -15.11
C GLY A 138 2.37 5.00 -15.02
N ARG A 139 2.17 6.05 -15.81
CA ARG A 139 3.02 7.25 -15.90
C ARG A 139 2.60 8.39 -14.96
N VAL A 140 1.46 8.27 -14.29
CA VAL A 140 1.07 9.20 -13.22
C VAL A 140 1.83 8.83 -11.96
N ARG A 141 2.54 9.80 -11.39
CA ARG A 141 3.20 9.63 -10.09
C ARG A 141 2.25 10.10 -8.99
N HIS A 142 2.12 9.31 -7.94
CA HIS A 142 1.26 9.60 -6.79
C HIS A 142 -0.24 9.66 -7.18
N ARG A 143 -0.87 10.84 -7.06
CA ARG A 143 -2.31 11.03 -7.31
C ARG A 143 -2.53 12.17 -8.29
N ALA A 144 -3.22 11.91 -9.39
CA ALA A 144 -3.69 12.94 -10.31
C ALA A 144 -4.97 13.58 -9.77
N VAL A 145 -5.01 14.89 -9.70
CA VAL A 145 -6.18 15.69 -9.31
C VAL A 145 -6.54 16.63 -10.46
N LEU A 146 -7.77 16.54 -10.93
CA LEU A 146 -8.32 17.44 -11.94
C LEU A 146 -8.96 18.62 -11.23
N LEU A 147 -8.52 19.83 -11.61
CA LEU A 147 -9.04 21.07 -11.06
C LEU A 147 -10.16 21.58 -11.98
N HIS A 148 -11.29 21.94 -11.40
CA HIS A 148 -12.30 22.71 -12.09
C HIS A 148 -11.80 24.13 -12.30
N ASP A 149 -12.08 24.71 -13.47
CA ASP A 149 -11.91 26.14 -13.69
C ASP A 149 -12.92 26.87 -12.79
N ALA A 150 -12.43 27.81 -11.98
CA ALA A 150 -13.24 28.62 -11.09
C ALA A 150 -14.01 29.69 -11.88
#